data_fe3ce61f897e310449d6e09884201154
#
_entry.id   fe3ce61f897e310449d6e09884201154
#
_cell.length_a   1.000
_cell.length_b   1.000
_cell.length_c   1.000
_cell.angle_alpha   90.00
_cell.angle_beta   90.00
_cell.angle_gamma   90.00
#
_symmetry.space_group_name_H-M   'P 1'
#
loop_
_entity.id
_entity.type
_entity.pdbx_description
1 polymer ?
#
loop_
_entity_poly.entity_id
_entity_poly.type
_entity_poly.pdbx_seq_one_letter_code
_entity_poly.pdbx_strand_id
1 'polypeptide(L)'
;MGSFKKLSFLLVMSTLILILAACSDKKDDVGSSEATGNSTAKKDVLVVGSSGIYPPFISIDKDGNAQGYDVEVLELVGEALGYEIKWEFAEFSGIFGMLDTGKIDTVANLIAMTDERRAKYDFSTPYAYSGATLVVREDNTSINSIEDLKGKKVGVLLGNNLHTFLEKWNEENGKEIIITPYQDVSGTYNEVALGRLDAFIDVKITAASRIRNEGLPLKLYGEEYLINFDYGFPFVRSDKNKEFLEAFSVEIQKLQDSGKLKELSDKWSAIDVTIPHKK
;
A
#
# COMPACT_ATOMS: atom_id res chain seq x y z
N MET A 1 17.94 20.74 59.75
CA MET A 1 19.40 20.63 59.93
C MET A 1 19.94 20.29 58.57
N GLY A 2 20.47 21.13 57.92
CA GLY A 2 21.66 21.96 57.83
C GLY A 2 22.24 21.67 56.48
N SER A 3 22.44 22.50 55.65
CA SER A 3 23.12 23.77 55.50
C SER A 3 24.20 23.67 54.41
N PHE A 4 24.07 24.48 53.36
CA PHE A 4 25.08 25.36 52.78
C PHE A 4 26.43 24.80 52.25
N LYS A 5 26.75 25.12 51.01
CA LYS A 5 27.80 26.08 50.56
C LYS A 5 27.83 26.01 49.06
N LYS A 6 27.46 26.94 48.24
CA LYS A 6 27.94 28.29 47.90
C LYS A 6 29.43 28.38 47.57
N LEU A 7 29.64 29.02 46.41
CA LEU A 7 30.70 29.95 46.03
C LEU A 7 31.94 29.29 45.40
N SER A 8 32.53 29.72 44.31
CA SER A 8 32.88 31.00 43.75
C SER A 8 33.61 30.73 42.43
N PHE A 9 33.38 31.50 41.39
CA PHE A 9 34.05 32.73 40.97
C PHE A 9 35.34 32.57 40.17
N LEU A 10 35.38 33.27 39.10
CA LEU A 10 36.29 34.12 38.31
C LEU A 10 36.77 33.46 36.99
N LEU A 11 36.34 33.98 35.83
CA LEU A 11 36.77 35.18 35.08
C LEU A 11 38.29 35.21 34.78
N VAL A 12 38.66 34.86 33.53
CA VAL A 12 39.79 35.50 32.88
C VAL A 12 39.46 35.74 31.42
N MET A 13 39.51 36.90 31.11
CA MET A 13 39.33 37.75 29.94
C MET A 13 40.60 37.82 29.13
N SER A 14 40.44 37.97 27.83
CA SER A 14 41.35 38.70 26.89
C SER A 14 42.58 37.99 26.34
N THR A 15 42.62 37.77 25.05
CA THR A 15 43.51 38.59 24.19
C THR A 15 43.15 38.47 22.72
N LEU A 16 42.92 39.62 22.16
CA LEU A 16 42.74 39.98 20.74
C LEU A 16 44.12 40.08 20.08
N ILE A 17 44.35 39.39 18.97
CA ILE A 17 45.44 39.77 18.02
C ILE A 17 44.86 39.71 16.62
N LEU A 18 44.68 40.89 16.04
CA LEU A 18 44.61 41.16 14.61
C LEU A 18 46.01 40.98 13.98
N ILE A 19 46.07 40.27 12.88
CA ILE A 19 47.13 40.49 11.88
C ILE A 19 46.47 40.63 10.50
N LEU A 20 46.59 41.85 9.98
CA LEU A 20 46.28 42.25 8.61
C LEU A 20 47.51 42.06 7.72
N ALA A 21 47.22 41.76 6.47
CA ALA A 21 47.96 42.11 5.25
C ALA A 21 49.11 41.21 4.77
N ALA A 22 48.93 40.67 3.58
CA ALA A 22 49.69 41.18 2.42
C ALA A 22 49.16 40.50 1.13
N CYS A 23 48.76 41.32 0.18
CA CYS A 23 48.62 40.96 -1.24
C CYS A 23 49.97 40.60 -1.84
N SER A 24 50.00 39.59 -2.71
CA SER A 24 50.93 39.54 -3.81
C SER A 24 50.38 38.72 -4.96
N ASP A 25 50.19 39.38 -6.09
CA ASP A 25 49.90 38.79 -7.40
C ASP A 25 51.00 37.81 -7.82
N LYS A 26 50.55 36.63 -8.33
CA LYS A 26 51.22 35.98 -9.45
C LYS A 26 50.22 35.10 -10.18
N LYS A 27 49.96 35.45 -11.44
CA LYS A 27 49.41 34.55 -12.45
C LYS A 27 50.39 33.42 -12.69
N ASP A 28 49.87 32.19 -12.81
CA ASP A 28 50.18 31.26 -13.88
C ASP A 28 49.32 29.97 -13.73
N ASP A 29 48.50 29.77 -14.71
CA ASP A 29 48.26 28.62 -15.58
C ASP A 29 47.67 27.32 -15.05
N VAL A 30 46.48 27.06 -15.59
CA VAL A 30 45.90 25.80 -16.09
C VAL A 30 46.04 24.54 -15.23
N GLY A 31 44.90 24.18 -14.66
CA GLY A 31 44.60 22.87 -14.13
C GLY A 31 43.12 22.73 -13.96
N SER A 32 42.40 22.47 -15.07
CA SER A 32 40.99 22.06 -15.05
C SER A 32 40.91 20.72 -14.32
N SER A 33 40.61 20.78 -13.04
CA SER A 33 40.13 19.63 -12.27
C SER A 33 38.61 19.73 -12.24
N GLU A 34 37.94 19.05 -13.16
CA GLU A 34 36.53 18.74 -13.05
C GLU A 34 36.33 17.94 -11.76
N ALA A 35 36.00 18.66 -10.71
CA ALA A 35 35.35 18.05 -9.54
C ALA A 35 33.98 17.60 -10.00
N THR A 36 33.88 16.36 -10.45
CA THR A 36 32.61 15.62 -10.47
C THR A 36 32.07 15.54 -9.03
N GLY A 37 31.47 16.63 -8.61
CA GLY A 37 30.65 16.66 -7.43
C GLY A 37 29.43 15.74 -7.68
N ASN A 38 29.52 14.51 -7.19
CA ASN A 38 28.39 13.64 -7.06
C ASN A 38 27.49 14.25 -5.96
N SER A 39 26.75 15.28 -6.34
CA SER A 39 25.67 15.84 -5.53
C SER A 39 24.58 14.77 -5.50
N THR A 40 24.60 13.91 -4.51
CA THR A 40 23.41 13.12 -4.15
C THR A 40 22.36 14.13 -3.70
N ALA A 41 21.57 14.64 -4.67
CA ALA A 41 20.38 15.42 -4.36
C ALA A 41 19.55 14.58 -3.38
N LYS A 42 19.23 15.16 -2.22
CA LYS A 42 18.36 14.50 -1.24
C LYS A 42 17.02 14.29 -1.93
N LYS A 43 16.63 13.04 -2.14
CA LYS A 43 15.31 12.71 -2.68
C LYS A 43 14.24 13.13 -1.67
N ASP A 44 13.14 13.65 -2.17
CA ASP A 44 11.95 13.81 -1.34
C ASP A 44 11.43 12.43 -0.91
N VAL A 45 10.67 12.36 0.16
CA VAL A 45 10.18 11.09 0.72
C VAL A 45 8.67 11.01 0.50
N LEU A 46 8.21 9.89 -0.06
CA LEU A 46 6.80 9.50 -0.11
C LEU A 46 6.55 8.43 0.96
N VAL A 47 5.77 8.76 1.98
CA VAL A 47 5.45 7.84 3.06
C VAL A 47 4.22 7.02 2.69
N VAL A 48 4.37 5.71 2.58
CA VAL A 48 3.33 4.77 2.13
C VAL A 48 2.87 3.90 3.29
N GLY A 49 1.58 3.90 3.56
CA GLY A 49 0.96 3.01 4.55
C GLY A 49 0.55 1.67 3.95
N SER A 50 0.76 0.58 4.68
CA SER A 50 0.33 -0.75 4.26
C SER A 50 0.12 -1.69 5.45
N SER A 51 -0.59 -2.82 5.20
CA SER A 51 -0.64 -3.91 6.19
C SER A 51 0.62 -4.79 6.18
N GLY A 52 1.36 -4.82 5.07
CA GLY A 52 2.52 -5.69 4.91
C GLY A 52 2.22 -7.19 4.82
N ILE A 53 0.95 -7.59 4.77
CA ILE A 53 0.50 -9.00 4.81
C ILE A 53 -0.55 -9.33 3.76
N TYR A 54 -0.51 -8.69 2.60
CA TYR A 54 -1.48 -8.89 1.51
C TYR A 54 -0.81 -9.31 0.18
N PRO A 55 -0.12 -10.48 0.14
CA PRO A 55 0.48 -10.98 -1.10
C PRO A 55 -0.60 -11.32 -2.14
N PRO A 56 -0.32 -11.18 -3.45
CA PRO A 56 0.97 -10.85 -4.06
C PRO A 56 1.27 -9.33 -4.18
N PHE A 57 0.41 -8.47 -3.64
CA PHE A 57 0.53 -7.01 -3.81
C PHE A 57 1.53 -6.38 -2.84
N ILE A 58 1.47 -6.79 -1.57
CA ILE A 58 2.44 -6.38 -0.57
C ILE A 58 2.68 -7.48 0.46
N SER A 59 3.93 -7.74 0.77
CA SER A 59 4.38 -8.58 1.90
C SER A 59 5.71 -8.07 2.42
N ILE A 60 6.07 -8.50 3.62
CA ILE A 60 7.38 -8.22 4.22
C ILE A 60 8.21 -9.49 4.08
N ASP A 61 9.41 -9.37 3.50
CA ASP A 61 10.34 -10.48 3.38
C ASP A 61 11.03 -10.81 4.72
N LYS A 62 11.85 -11.87 4.74
CA LYS A 62 12.59 -12.31 5.92
C LYS A 62 13.61 -11.27 6.46
N ASP A 63 14.01 -10.34 5.61
CA ASP A 63 14.99 -9.29 5.92
C ASP A 63 14.30 -7.99 6.36
N GLY A 64 12.95 -7.97 6.38
CA GLY A 64 12.12 -6.84 6.80
C GLY A 64 11.78 -5.86 5.68
N ASN A 65 12.08 -6.19 4.42
CA ASN A 65 11.81 -5.31 3.28
C ASN A 65 10.41 -5.56 2.72
N ALA A 66 9.76 -4.50 2.26
CA ALA A 66 8.53 -4.60 1.49
C ALA A 66 8.80 -5.23 0.13
N GLN A 67 7.91 -6.11 -0.33
CA GLN A 67 7.96 -6.73 -1.67
C GLN A 67 6.54 -6.99 -2.18
N GLY A 68 6.38 -7.01 -3.50
CA GLY A 68 5.09 -7.27 -4.15
C GLY A 68 4.82 -6.35 -5.33
N TYR A 69 3.66 -6.57 -5.96
CA TYR A 69 3.26 -5.79 -7.14
C TYR A 69 3.12 -4.29 -6.83
N ASP A 70 2.41 -3.94 -5.74
CA ASP A 70 2.22 -2.54 -5.32
C ASP A 70 3.56 -1.88 -5.00
N VAL A 71 4.49 -2.64 -4.41
CA VAL A 71 5.82 -2.15 -4.03
C VAL A 71 6.62 -1.74 -5.27
N GLU A 72 6.73 -2.64 -6.25
CA GLU A 72 7.52 -2.36 -7.45
C GLU A 72 6.89 -1.25 -8.32
N VAL A 73 5.56 -1.17 -8.37
CA VAL A 73 4.87 -0.05 -9.04
C VAL A 73 5.23 1.28 -8.37
N LEU A 74 5.16 1.34 -7.03
CA LEU A 74 5.50 2.56 -6.28
C LEU A 74 6.98 2.94 -6.37
N GLU A 75 7.88 1.96 -6.35
CA GLU A 75 9.32 2.21 -6.51
C GLU A 75 9.64 2.82 -7.87
N LEU A 76 9.04 2.29 -8.96
CA LEU A 76 9.21 2.82 -10.31
C LEU A 76 8.64 4.24 -10.45
N VAL A 77 7.45 4.49 -9.90
CA VAL A 77 6.85 5.83 -9.92
C VAL A 77 7.65 6.80 -9.06
N GLY A 78 8.06 6.37 -7.86
CA GLY A 78 8.89 7.18 -6.96
C GLY A 78 10.23 7.54 -7.60
N GLU A 79 10.92 6.58 -8.23
CA GLU A 79 12.17 6.82 -8.95
C GLU A 79 11.99 7.86 -10.07
N ALA A 80 10.95 7.71 -10.89
CA ALA A 80 10.65 8.62 -11.99
C ALA A 80 10.35 10.05 -11.52
N LEU A 81 9.74 10.20 -10.34
CA LEU A 81 9.39 11.49 -9.74
C LEU A 81 10.46 12.04 -8.78
N GLY A 82 11.54 11.29 -8.52
CA GLY A 82 12.61 11.70 -7.62
C GLY A 82 12.30 11.51 -6.13
N TYR A 83 11.38 10.63 -5.79
CA TYR A 83 11.01 10.30 -4.42
C TYR A 83 11.65 8.99 -3.94
N GLU A 84 11.96 8.95 -2.64
CA GLU A 84 12.27 7.72 -1.91
C GLU A 84 10.99 7.20 -1.26
N ILE A 85 10.72 5.90 -1.38
CA ILE A 85 9.55 5.27 -0.75
C ILE A 85 9.90 4.86 0.68
N LYS A 86 9.14 5.36 1.64
CA LYS A 86 9.22 4.95 3.05
C LYS A 86 7.95 4.22 3.45
N TRP A 87 8.08 3.03 4.02
CA TRP A 87 6.96 2.21 4.44
C TRP A 87 6.59 2.43 5.90
N GLU A 88 5.29 2.56 6.18
CA GLU A 88 4.70 2.54 7.52
C GLU A 88 3.66 1.41 7.58
N PHE A 89 3.88 0.43 8.46
CA PHE A 89 3.00 -0.72 8.58
C PHE A 89 2.05 -0.60 9.75
N ALA A 90 0.77 -0.98 9.52
CA ALA A 90 -0.28 -0.97 10.53
C ALA A 90 -1.41 -1.95 10.15
N GLU A 91 -2.28 -2.28 11.09
CA GLU A 91 -3.52 -3.01 10.80
C GLU A 91 -4.35 -2.27 9.75
N PHE A 92 -4.90 -3.00 8.77
CA PHE A 92 -5.61 -2.41 7.63
C PHE A 92 -6.73 -1.46 8.07
N SER A 93 -7.47 -1.81 9.12
CA SER A 93 -8.57 -1.00 9.67
C SER A 93 -8.16 0.40 10.13
N GLY A 94 -6.87 0.59 10.48
CA GLY A 94 -6.32 1.87 10.95
C GLY A 94 -5.63 2.71 9.88
N ILE A 95 -5.31 2.13 8.71
CA ILE A 95 -4.43 2.77 7.71
C ILE A 95 -5.05 4.06 7.15
N PHE A 96 -6.34 4.06 6.87
CA PHE A 96 -7.01 5.28 6.37
C PHE A 96 -7.03 6.42 7.40
N GLY A 97 -7.06 6.10 8.70
CA GLY A 97 -6.89 7.10 9.76
C GLY A 97 -5.49 7.73 9.76
N MET A 98 -4.45 6.96 9.39
CA MET A 98 -3.11 7.50 9.20
C MET A 98 -3.02 8.41 7.97
N LEU A 99 -3.70 8.05 6.88
CA LEU A 99 -3.81 8.89 5.68
C LEU A 99 -4.55 10.21 6.00
N ASP A 100 -5.68 10.16 6.69
CA ASP A 100 -6.48 11.33 7.07
C ASP A 100 -5.71 12.32 7.94
N THR A 101 -4.82 11.82 8.80
CA THR A 101 -4.00 12.65 9.71
C THR A 101 -2.68 13.10 9.08
N GLY A 102 -2.38 12.71 7.84
CA GLY A 102 -1.13 13.05 7.16
C GLY A 102 0.10 12.34 7.73
N LYS A 103 -0.08 11.26 8.50
CA LYS A 103 1.03 10.41 8.94
C LYS A 103 1.64 9.62 7.80
N ILE A 104 0.85 9.32 6.78
CA ILE A 104 1.24 8.73 5.50
C ILE A 104 0.67 9.57 4.36
N ASP A 105 1.30 9.52 3.20
CA ASP A 105 0.90 10.28 2.01
C ASP A 105 -0.07 9.50 1.12
N THR A 106 0.08 8.17 1.09
CA THR A 106 -0.78 7.25 0.32
C THR A 106 -0.84 5.87 0.96
N VAL A 107 -1.70 5.00 0.42
CA VAL A 107 -1.88 3.62 0.88
C VAL A 107 -1.63 2.64 -0.26
N ALA A 108 -0.81 1.61 0.00
CA ALA A 108 -0.57 0.47 -0.87
C ALA A 108 -1.06 -0.82 -0.20
N ASN A 109 -2.13 -1.37 -0.69
CA ASN A 109 -2.76 -2.62 -0.21
C ASN A 109 -3.86 -3.06 -1.18
N LEU A 110 -3.61 -2.92 -2.50
CA LEU A 110 -4.61 -3.11 -3.54
C LEU A 110 -5.91 -2.35 -3.21
N ILE A 111 -5.83 -1.02 -3.17
CA ILE A 111 -6.94 -0.19 -2.71
C ILE A 111 -7.99 -0.01 -3.78
N ALA A 112 -9.18 -0.61 -3.58
CA ALA A 112 -10.33 -0.45 -4.46
C ALA A 112 -10.84 1.00 -4.46
N MET A 113 -11.10 1.53 -5.65
CA MET A 113 -11.57 2.87 -5.92
C MET A 113 -13.11 2.94 -5.83
N THR A 114 -13.67 2.59 -4.64
CA THR A 114 -15.13 2.61 -4.41
C THR A 114 -15.69 4.05 -4.44
N ASP A 115 -16.99 4.20 -4.72
CA ASP A 115 -17.66 5.50 -4.72
C ASP A 115 -17.50 6.22 -3.37
N GLU A 116 -17.58 5.48 -2.26
CA GLU A 116 -17.37 6.02 -0.91
C GLU A 116 -15.96 6.60 -0.75
N ARG A 117 -14.93 5.85 -1.20
CA ARG A 117 -13.54 6.30 -1.13
C ARG A 117 -13.27 7.44 -2.10
N ARG A 118 -13.83 7.38 -3.33
CA ARG A 118 -13.75 8.48 -4.31
C ARG A 118 -14.44 9.75 -3.81
N ALA A 119 -15.45 9.63 -2.95
CA ALA A 119 -16.08 10.81 -2.32
C ALA A 119 -15.13 11.54 -1.34
N LYS A 120 -14.14 10.81 -0.76
CA LYS A 120 -13.26 11.32 0.29
C LYS A 120 -11.83 11.60 -0.18
N TYR A 121 -11.30 10.79 -1.09
CA TYR A 121 -9.93 10.83 -1.56
C TYR A 121 -9.88 11.04 -3.07
N ASP A 122 -8.78 11.60 -3.54
CA ASP A 122 -8.41 11.56 -4.94
C ASP A 122 -7.54 10.34 -5.19
N PHE A 123 -7.68 9.71 -6.36
CA PHE A 123 -6.98 8.48 -6.71
C PHE A 123 -6.08 8.68 -7.92
N SER A 124 -4.98 7.95 -7.95
CA SER A 124 -4.19 7.81 -9.17
C SER A 124 -5.01 7.18 -10.31
N THR A 125 -4.50 7.22 -11.54
CA THR A 125 -4.94 6.32 -12.61
C THR A 125 -4.94 4.88 -12.10
N PRO A 126 -5.95 4.05 -12.44
CA PRO A 126 -5.95 2.65 -12.06
C PRO A 126 -4.69 1.93 -12.55
N TYR A 127 -4.07 1.12 -11.68
CA TYR A 127 -2.90 0.31 -12.01
C TYR A 127 -3.20 -1.19 -11.99
N ALA A 128 -4.38 -1.57 -11.48
CA ALA A 128 -4.85 -2.95 -11.44
C ALA A 128 -6.38 -3.02 -11.49
N TYR A 129 -6.89 -4.15 -11.97
CA TYR A 129 -8.31 -4.46 -12.12
C TYR A 129 -8.58 -5.87 -11.61
N SER A 130 -9.58 -6.05 -10.76
CA SER A 130 -10.04 -7.33 -10.25
C SER A 130 -11.43 -7.19 -9.63
N GLY A 131 -11.90 -8.24 -8.98
CA GLY A 131 -13.18 -8.22 -8.30
C GLY A 131 -13.24 -9.21 -7.14
N ALA A 132 -14.33 -9.17 -6.41
CA ALA A 132 -14.60 -10.07 -5.30
C ALA A 132 -15.00 -11.46 -5.78
N THR A 133 -14.59 -12.47 -5.03
CA THR A 133 -15.01 -13.86 -5.16
C THR A 133 -15.26 -14.47 -3.78
N LEU A 134 -15.92 -15.63 -3.76
CA LEU A 134 -16.00 -16.45 -2.57
C LEU A 134 -14.91 -17.53 -2.61
N VAL A 135 -14.27 -17.73 -1.49
CA VAL A 135 -13.38 -18.86 -1.22
C VAL A 135 -14.15 -19.86 -0.40
N VAL A 136 -14.25 -21.09 -0.88
CA VAL A 136 -14.95 -22.19 -0.22
C VAL A 136 -14.08 -23.43 -0.19
N ARG A 137 -14.43 -24.43 0.60
CA ARG A 137 -13.73 -25.71 0.58
C ARG A 137 -13.80 -26.37 -0.81
N GLU A 138 -12.80 -27.13 -1.17
CA GLU A 138 -12.73 -27.81 -2.46
C GLU A 138 -13.93 -28.79 -2.66
N ASP A 139 -14.35 -29.47 -1.59
CA ASP A 139 -15.48 -30.40 -1.59
C ASP A 139 -16.86 -29.70 -1.47
N ASN A 140 -16.91 -28.36 -1.40
CA ASN A 140 -18.16 -27.63 -1.30
C ASN A 140 -19.02 -27.82 -2.56
N THR A 141 -20.30 -28.13 -2.34
CA THR A 141 -21.34 -28.27 -3.39
C THR A 141 -22.58 -27.42 -3.14
N SER A 142 -22.63 -26.71 -2.02
CA SER A 142 -23.84 -26.01 -1.52
C SER A 142 -23.80 -24.49 -1.72
N ILE A 143 -22.59 -23.89 -1.89
CA ILE A 143 -22.42 -22.46 -2.11
C ILE A 143 -22.03 -22.27 -3.55
N ASN A 144 -22.94 -21.74 -4.36
CA ASN A 144 -22.81 -21.50 -5.80
C ASN A 144 -23.20 -20.06 -6.18
N SER A 145 -23.59 -19.23 -5.20
CA SER A 145 -23.90 -17.82 -5.38
C SER A 145 -23.81 -17.09 -4.03
N ILE A 146 -23.92 -15.78 -4.03
CA ILE A 146 -23.98 -14.99 -2.79
C ILE A 146 -25.28 -15.26 -2.02
N GLU A 147 -26.35 -15.61 -2.71
CA GLU A 147 -27.66 -15.98 -2.13
C GLU A 147 -27.57 -17.25 -1.28
N ASP A 148 -26.68 -18.18 -1.62
CA ASP A 148 -26.45 -19.43 -0.88
C ASP A 148 -25.73 -19.18 0.47
N LEU A 149 -25.28 -17.96 0.72
CA LEU A 149 -24.65 -17.59 1.99
C LEU A 149 -25.64 -17.38 3.15
N LYS A 150 -26.95 -17.42 2.90
CA LYS A 150 -27.95 -17.32 3.94
C LYS A 150 -27.80 -18.43 4.99
N GLY A 151 -27.71 -18.05 6.26
CA GLY A 151 -27.45 -18.94 7.39
C GLY A 151 -26.00 -19.43 7.49
N LYS A 152 -25.09 -18.98 6.63
CA LYS A 152 -23.69 -19.38 6.59
C LYS A 152 -22.79 -18.41 7.36
N LYS A 153 -21.70 -18.96 7.90
CA LYS A 153 -20.62 -18.17 8.52
C LYS A 153 -19.63 -17.72 7.45
N VAL A 154 -19.57 -16.43 7.18
CA VAL A 154 -18.72 -15.86 6.13
C VAL A 154 -17.68 -14.95 6.75
N GLY A 155 -16.40 -15.28 6.52
CA GLY A 155 -15.29 -14.45 6.92
C GLY A 155 -15.07 -13.29 5.96
N VAL A 156 -14.57 -12.17 6.48
CA VAL A 156 -14.19 -10.99 5.69
C VAL A 156 -13.11 -10.19 6.43
N LEU A 157 -12.26 -9.47 5.71
CA LEU A 157 -11.27 -8.56 6.32
C LEU A 157 -11.97 -7.30 6.85
N LEU A 158 -11.78 -7.02 8.13
CA LEU A 158 -12.37 -5.88 8.81
C LEU A 158 -11.95 -4.55 8.17
N GLY A 159 -12.93 -3.70 7.88
CA GLY A 159 -12.71 -2.33 7.38
C GLY A 159 -12.32 -2.24 5.90
N ASN A 160 -12.29 -3.36 5.16
CA ASN A 160 -12.13 -3.30 3.73
C ASN A 160 -13.48 -3.07 3.01
N ASN A 161 -13.42 -2.78 1.70
CA ASN A 161 -14.61 -2.55 0.88
C ASN A 161 -15.50 -3.80 0.72
N LEU A 162 -14.95 -5.00 0.85
CA LEU A 162 -15.73 -6.25 0.78
C LEU A 162 -16.52 -6.46 2.06
N HIS A 163 -16.04 -5.98 3.21
CA HIS A 163 -16.81 -5.96 4.46
C HIS A 163 -18.06 -5.07 4.30
N THR A 164 -17.87 -3.84 3.85
CA THR A 164 -18.99 -2.91 3.58
C THR A 164 -19.96 -3.47 2.54
N PHE A 165 -19.43 -4.09 1.47
CA PHE A 165 -20.25 -4.74 0.44
C PHE A 165 -21.11 -5.87 1.04
N LEU A 166 -20.48 -6.77 1.81
CA LEU A 166 -21.18 -7.93 2.38
C LEU A 166 -22.22 -7.50 3.42
N GLU A 167 -21.92 -6.52 4.27
CA GLU A 167 -22.86 -5.95 5.23
C GLU A 167 -24.08 -5.35 4.52
N LYS A 168 -23.84 -4.51 3.51
CA LYS A 168 -24.90 -3.88 2.74
C LYS A 168 -25.78 -4.92 2.04
N TRP A 169 -25.17 -5.90 1.36
CA TRP A 169 -25.91 -6.95 0.71
C TRP A 169 -26.77 -7.75 1.73
N ASN A 170 -26.18 -8.08 2.89
CA ASN A 170 -26.88 -8.81 3.95
C ASN A 170 -28.07 -8.02 4.51
N GLU A 171 -27.90 -6.70 4.75
CA GLU A 171 -29.00 -5.80 5.18
C GLU A 171 -30.15 -5.79 4.18
N GLU A 172 -29.86 -5.71 2.89
CA GLU A 172 -30.84 -5.64 1.81
C GLU A 172 -31.52 -7.00 1.54
N ASN A 173 -30.92 -8.11 1.98
CA ASN A 173 -31.37 -9.49 1.69
C ASN A 173 -31.76 -10.30 2.95
N GLY A 174 -32.19 -9.64 4.02
CA GLY A 174 -32.84 -10.28 5.18
C GLY A 174 -31.95 -10.56 6.38
N LYS A 175 -30.66 -10.13 6.36
CA LYS A 175 -29.69 -10.25 7.48
C LYS A 175 -29.41 -11.70 7.92
N GLU A 176 -29.42 -12.62 6.98
CA GLU A 176 -29.26 -14.04 7.28
C GLU A 176 -27.81 -14.54 7.28
N ILE A 177 -26.86 -13.75 6.69
CA ILE A 177 -25.43 -14.11 6.69
C ILE A 177 -24.83 -13.82 8.07
N ILE A 178 -24.10 -14.80 8.63
CA ILE A 178 -23.33 -14.62 9.87
C ILE A 178 -21.95 -14.11 9.48
N ILE A 179 -21.79 -12.78 9.42
CA ILE A 179 -20.54 -12.13 9.03
C ILE A 179 -19.56 -12.19 10.20
N THR A 180 -18.33 -12.65 9.92
CA THR A 180 -17.25 -12.76 10.90
C THR A 180 -16.06 -11.95 10.39
N PRO A 181 -15.85 -10.71 10.89
CA PRO A 181 -14.72 -9.88 10.49
C PRO A 181 -13.42 -10.31 11.19
N TYR A 182 -12.30 -10.29 10.43
CA TYR A 182 -10.94 -10.62 10.87
C TYR A 182 -10.02 -9.42 10.68
N GLN A 183 -9.04 -9.25 11.57
CA GLN A 183 -8.03 -8.18 11.46
C GLN A 183 -7.02 -8.43 10.35
N ASP A 184 -6.76 -9.69 10.03
CA ASP A 184 -5.90 -10.10 8.93
C ASP A 184 -6.46 -11.33 8.20
N VAL A 185 -5.98 -11.57 6.99
CA VAL A 185 -6.43 -12.69 6.16
C VAL A 185 -5.63 -13.98 6.38
N SER A 186 -4.53 -13.93 7.16
CA SER A 186 -3.56 -15.03 7.23
C SER A 186 -4.16 -16.33 7.79
N GLY A 187 -5.00 -16.21 8.82
CA GLY A 187 -5.69 -17.35 9.42
C GLY A 187 -7.02 -17.72 8.76
N THR A 188 -7.63 -16.79 8.01
CA THR A 188 -9.03 -16.94 7.56
C THR A 188 -9.22 -18.07 6.56
N TYR A 189 -8.25 -18.27 5.66
CA TYR A 189 -8.26 -19.37 4.70
C TYR A 189 -8.22 -20.74 5.42
N ASN A 190 -7.42 -20.86 6.48
CA ASN A 190 -7.38 -22.07 7.29
C ASN A 190 -8.71 -22.32 8.03
N GLU A 191 -9.41 -21.27 8.47
CA GLU A 191 -10.73 -21.41 9.08
C GLU A 191 -11.77 -21.98 8.09
N VAL A 192 -11.70 -21.59 6.81
CA VAL A 192 -12.53 -22.19 5.75
C VAL A 192 -12.10 -23.65 5.49
N ALA A 193 -10.79 -23.92 5.35
CA ALA A 193 -10.28 -25.27 5.11
C ALA A 193 -10.67 -26.26 6.23
N LEU A 194 -10.69 -25.78 7.48
CA LEU A 194 -11.10 -26.54 8.68
C LEU A 194 -12.64 -26.61 8.86
N GLY A 195 -13.42 -25.94 8.01
CA GLY A 195 -14.88 -25.90 8.10
C GLY A 195 -15.44 -25.09 9.28
N ARG A 196 -14.65 -24.20 9.88
CA ARG A 196 -15.12 -23.27 10.92
C ARG A 196 -15.83 -22.06 10.34
N LEU A 197 -15.46 -21.68 9.11
CA LEU A 197 -16.20 -20.80 8.22
C LEU A 197 -16.73 -21.61 7.04
N ASP A 198 -17.93 -21.26 6.57
CA ASP A 198 -18.50 -21.84 5.35
C ASP A 198 -17.87 -21.25 4.08
N ALA A 199 -17.54 -19.94 4.12
CA ALA A 199 -16.89 -19.21 3.06
C ALA A 199 -16.04 -18.05 3.59
N PHE A 200 -15.18 -17.53 2.74
CA PHE A 200 -14.47 -16.25 2.92
C PHE A 200 -14.63 -15.41 1.65
N ILE A 201 -14.94 -14.12 1.79
CA ILE A 201 -14.98 -13.20 0.66
C ILE A 201 -13.64 -12.47 0.53
N ASP A 202 -13.01 -12.60 -0.65
CA ASP A 202 -11.73 -11.91 -0.93
C ASP A 202 -11.64 -11.50 -2.41
N VAL A 203 -10.60 -10.76 -2.74
CA VAL A 203 -10.26 -10.43 -4.12
C VAL A 203 -9.77 -11.69 -4.85
N LYS A 204 -10.32 -11.96 -6.03
CA LYS A 204 -10.09 -13.22 -6.76
C LYS A 204 -8.61 -13.53 -6.98
N ILE A 205 -7.81 -12.52 -7.31
CA ILE A 205 -6.37 -12.69 -7.59
C ILE A 205 -5.62 -13.09 -6.33
N THR A 206 -5.86 -12.40 -5.21
CA THR A 206 -5.28 -12.73 -3.91
C THR A 206 -5.63 -14.15 -3.50
N ALA A 207 -6.91 -14.48 -3.60
CA ALA A 207 -7.42 -15.79 -3.25
C ALA A 207 -6.81 -16.91 -4.13
N ALA A 208 -6.77 -16.72 -5.46
CA ALA A 208 -6.16 -17.70 -6.37
C ALA A 208 -4.67 -17.92 -6.09
N SER A 209 -3.92 -16.84 -5.87
CA SER A 209 -2.50 -16.90 -5.58
C SER A 209 -2.24 -17.64 -4.28
N ARG A 210 -3.02 -17.34 -3.25
CA ARG A 210 -2.87 -17.94 -1.92
C ARG A 210 -3.20 -19.42 -1.90
N ILE A 211 -4.35 -19.79 -2.46
CA ILE A 211 -4.77 -21.21 -2.56
C ILE A 211 -3.69 -22.03 -3.25
N ARG A 212 -3.16 -21.53 -4.38
CA ARG A 212 -2.12 -22.22 -5.15
C ARG A 212 -0.80 -22.31 -4.37
N ASN A 213 -0.32 -21.20 -3.81
CA ASN A 213 1.01 -21.13 -3.20
C ASN A 213 1.08 -21.90 -1.88
N GLU A 214 -0.01 -21.94 -1.12
CA GLU A 214 -0.09 -22.65 0.16
C GLU A 214 -0.64 -24.08 0.04
N GLY A 215 -1.08 -24.49 -1.18
CA GLY A 215 -1.65 -25.83 -1.43
C GLY A 215 -2.89 -26.12 -0.60
N LEU A 216 -3.73 -25.12 -0.38
CA LEU A 216 -4.92 -25.24 0.47
C LEU A 216 -6.02 -26.05 -0.22
N PRO A 217 -6.78 -26.90 0.51
CA PRO A 217 -7.93 -27.66 -0.04
C PRO A 217 -9.16 -26.75 -0.22
N LEU A 218 -8.98 -25.67 -0.96
CA LEU A 218 -9.94 -24.62 -1.21
C LEU A 218 -10.11 -24.37 -2.72
N LYS A 219 -11.24 -23.84 -3.10
CA LYS A 219 -11.52 -23.37 -4.46
C LYS A 219 -12.20 -22.01 -4.46
N LEU A 220 -12.05 -21.31 -5.57
CA LEU A 220 -12.81 -20.10 -5.86
C LEU A 220 -14.18 -20.46 -6.37
N TYR A 221 -15.18 -19.69 -5.95
CA TYR A 221 -16.50 -19.78 -6.51
C TYR A 221 -16.62 -19.01 -7.84
N GLY A 222 -17.04 -19.69 -8.88
CA GLY A 222 -17.42 -19.10 -10.17
C GLY A 222 -16.28 -18.50 -10.99
N GLU A 223 -16.58 -18.20 -12.23
CA GLU A 223 -15.66 -17.50 -13.13
C GLU A 223 -15.84 -15.99 -13.05
N GLU A 224 -17.07 -15.52 -12.79
CA GLU A 224 -17.42 -14.11 -12.68
C GLU A 224 -17.11 -13.54 -11.31
N TYR A 225 -16.95 -12.24 -11.25
CA TYR A 225 -16.79 -11.51 -9.98
C TYR A 225 -18.17 -11.22 -9.37
N LEU A 226 -18.25 -11.26 -8.03
CA LEU A 226 -19.44 -10.76 -7.30
C LEU A 226 -19.59 -9.24 -7.47
N ILE A 227 -18.46 -8.55 -7.52
CA ILE A 227 -18.36 -7.11 -7.78
C ILE A 227 -16.97 -6.80 -8.34
N ASN A 228 -16.90 -5.89 -9.30
CA ASN A 228 -15.66 -5.47 -9.95
C ASN A 228 -15.11 -4.20 -9.30
N PHE A 229 -13.79 -4.08 -9.25
CA PHE A 229 -13.11 -2.88 -8.78
C PHE A 229 -11.92 -2.52 -9.67
N ASP A 230 -11.78 -1.22 -9.90
CA ASP A 230 -10.52 -0.60 -10.29
C ASP A 230 -9.71 -0.33 -9.02
N TYR A 231 -8.38 -0.45 -9.10
CA TYR A 231 -7.49 -0.22 -7.96
C TYR A 231 -6.52 0.90 -8.28
N GLY A 232 -6.34 1.80 -7.31
CA GLY A 232 -5.48 2.97 -7.41
C GLY A 232 -4.91 3.37 -6.05
N PHE A 233 -3.96 4.28 -6.06
CA PHE A 233 -3.36 4.83 -4.86
C PHE A 233 -4.15 6.06 -4.40
N PRO A 234 -4.74 6.05 -3.18
CA PRO A 234 -5.51 7.17 -2.65
C PRO A 234 -4.62 8.26 -2.06
N PHE A 235 -5.01 9.52 -2.25
CA PHE A 235 -4.38 10.70 -1.66
C PHE A 235 -5.43 11.58 -1.01
N VAL A 236 -5.09 12.26 0.10
CA VAL A 236 -5.97 13.26 0.71
C VAL A 236 -6.17 14.42 -0.27
N ARG A 237 -7.41 14.86 -0.43
CA ARG A 237 -7.75 16.00 -1.29
C ARG A 237 -7.12 17.29 -0.77
N SER A 238 -6.25 17.88 -1.56
CA SER A 238 -5.66 19.19 -1.31
C SER A 238 -5.05 19.74 -2.60
N ASP A 239 -4.95 21.06 -2.69
CA ASP A 239 -4.30 21.71 -3.84
C ASP A 239 -2.84 21.24 -3.98
N LYS A 240 -2.14 21.02 -2.86
CA LYS A 240 -0.76 20.52 -2.83
C LYS A 240 -0.67 19.12 -3.45
N ASN A 241 -1.60 18.24 -3.15
CA ASN A 241 -1.57 16.86 -3.63
C ASN A 241 -2.03 16.73 -5.08
N LYS A 242 -2.78 17.69 -5.59
CA LYS A 242 -3.35 17.62 -6.94
C LYS A 242 -2.27 17.56 -8.02
N GLU A 243 -1.31 18.49 -8.00
CA GLU A 243 -0.20 18.53 -8.96
C GLU A 243 0.67 17.26 -8.87
N PHE A 244 0.99 16.83 -7.64
CA PHE A 244 1.71 15.59 -7.41
C PHE A 244 0.95 14.37 -7.95
N LEU A 245 -0.35 14.27 -7.69
CA LEU A 245 -1.19 13.17 -8.14
C LEU A 245 -1.33 13.13 -9.67
N GLU A 246 -1.39 14.29 -10.33
CA GLU A 246 -1.38 14.38 -11.79
C GLU A 246 -0.06 13.81 -12.36
N ALA A 247 1.09 14.22 -11.81
CA ALA A 247 2.40 13.69 -12.21
C ALA A 247 2.51 12.17 -11.90
N PHE A 248 2.06 11.74 -10.73
CA PHE A 248 2.02 10.34 -10.31
C PHE A 248 1.17 9.48 -11.27
N SER A 249 0.00 9.99 -11.66
CA SER A 249 -0.92 9.32 -12.60
C SER A 249 -0.33 9.21 -14.01
N VAL A 250 0.42 10.21 -14.45
CA VAL A 250 1.15 10.17 -15.73
C VAL A 250 2.20 9.05 -15.71
N GLU A 251 2.94 8.87 -14.62
CA GLU A 251 3.92 7.78 -14.53
C GLU A 251 3.25 6.40 -14.51
N ILE A 252 2.13 6.23 -13.80
CA ILE A 252 1.32 5.00 -13.87
C ILE A 252 0.90 4.71 -15.32
N GLN A 253 0.44 5.72 -16.06
CA GLN A 253 0.02 5.55 -17.46
C GLN A 253 1.21 5.14 -18.35
N LYS A 254 2.40 5.73 -18.15
CA LYS A 254 3.62 5.31 -18.87
C LYS A 254 3.99 3.86 -18.60
N LEU A 255 3.88 3.40 -17.33
CA LEU A 255 4.12 2.00 -16.99
C LEU A 255 3.10 1.06 -17.68
N GLN A 256 1.86 1.50 -17.82
CA GLN A 256 0.83 0.75 -18.54
C GLN A 256 1.12 0.71 -20.04
N ASP A 257 1.37 1.85 -20.68
CA ASP A 257 1.60 1.99 -22.11
C ASP A 257 2.86 1.24 -22.59
N SER A 258 3.90 1.19 -21.73
CA SER A 258 5.13 0.43 -21.99
C SER A 258 4.99 -1.07 -21.79
N GLY A 259 3.88 -1.55 -21.22
CA GLY A 259 3.68 -2.95 -20.82
C GLY A 259 4.39 -3.33 -19.51
N LYS A 260 5.00 -2.37 -18.79
CA LYS A 260 5.73 -2.66 -17.54
C LYS A 260 4.79 -3.14 -16.44
N LEU A 261 3.56 -2.59 -16.33
CA LEU A 261 2.57 -3.11 -15.37
C LEU A 261 2.24 -4.58 -15.64
N LYS A 262 2.14 -4.97 -16.92
CA LYS A 262 1.91 -6.37 -17.28
C LYS A 262 3.08 -7.26 -16.91
N GLU A 263 4.30 -6.84 -17.17
CA GLU A 263 5.51 -7.57 -16.75
C GLU A 263 5.51 -7.81 -15.23
N LEU A 264 5.19 -6.78 -14.43
CA LEU A 264 5.07 -6.89 -12.99
C LEU A 264 3.91 -7.81 -12.57
N SER A 265 2.78 -7.72 -13.28
CA SER A 265 1.64 -8.61 -13.05
C SER A 265 2.03 -10.07 -13.28
N ASP A 266 2.71 -10.38 -14.37
CA ASP A 266 3.17 -11.74 -14.69
C ASP A 266 4.19 -12.27 -13.66
N LYS A 267 5.01 -11.37 -13.09
CA LYS A 267 5.97 -11.72 -12.05
C LYS A 267 5.30 -12.10 -10.73
N TRP A 268 4.32 -11.31 -10.30
CA TRP A 268 3.74 -11.40 -8.96
C TRP A 268 2.43 -12.18 -8.90
N SER A 269 1.62 -12.13 -9.94
CA SER A 269 0.26 -12.68 -9.96
C SER A 269 0.13 -13.88 -10.92
N ALA A 270 -0.83 -14.74 -10.60
CA ALA A 270 -1.23 -15.83 -11.49
C ALA A 270 -2.20 -15.39 -12.61
N ILE A 271 -2.75 -14.19 -12.47
CA ILE A 271 -3.78 -13.62 -13.35
C ILE A 271 -3.30 -12.22 -13.73
N ASP A 272 -3.44 -11.85 -15.01
CA ASP A 272 -3.13 -10.50 -15.46
C ASP A 272 -4.09 -9.49 -14.83
N VAL A 273 -3.53 -8.64 -13.97
CA VAL A 273 -4.29 -7.60 -13.24
C VAL A 273 -4.45 -6.31 -14.02
N THR A 274 -3.82 -6.21 -15.20
CA THR A 274 -3.77 -4.95 -15.96
C THR A 274 -4.90 -4.78 -16.96
N ILE A 275 -5.75 -5.79 -17.09
CA ILE A 275 -6.86 -5.82 -18.07
C ILE A 275 -8.10 -5.17 -17.43
N PRO A 276 -8.57 -4.02 -17.95
CA PRO A 276 -9.80 -3.39 -17.47
C PRO A 276 -11.02 -4.32 -17.64
N HIS A 277 -12.00 -4.15 -16.74
CA HIS A 277 -13.27 -4.85 -16.86
C HIS A 277 -13.98 -4.48 -18.17
N LYS A 278 -14.61 -5.49 -18.80
CA LYS A 278 -15.49 -5.22 -19.94
C LYS A 278 -16.68 -4.38 -19.46
N LYS A 279 -16.92 -3.27 -20.12
CA LYS A 279 -18.09 -2.40 -19.87
C LYS A 279 -19.36 -3.07 -20.31
#